data_32a8bbea3eb9a5539f2af916d53e8dab
#
_entry.id   32a8bbea3eb9a5539f2af916d53e8dab
#
_cell.length_a   1.000
_cell.length_b   1.000
_cell.length_c   1.000
_cell.angle_alpha   90.00
_cell.angle_beta   90.00
_cell.angle_gamma   90.00
#
_symmetry.space_group_name_H-M   'P 1'
#
loop_
_entity.id
_entity.type
_entity.pdbx_description
1 polymer ?
#
loop_
_entity_poly.entity_id
_entity_poly.type
_entity_poly.pdbx_seq_one_letter_code
_entity_poly.pdbx_strand_id
1 'polypeptide(L)'
;FIDDPGVGLYGFEAEGDGIATGRHAASITGGGVGVLHGMRTYVLQDEDGQTIESHSISAGLDYPGVGPEHAWLASTGRAHYEPITDVDAMDAFELITKTEGILPAIESAHGVAGALRLGRRLAEEQPDLEPLICVCLSGRGDKDVSTALEWFGFDGTPDETVGGF
;
A
#
# COMPACT_ATOMS: atom_id res chain seq x y z
N PHE A 1 4.76 -0.96 -19.68
CA PHE A 1 5.13 0.46 -19.76
C PHE A 1 6.57 0.75 -19.31
N ILE A 2 7.41 -0.28 -19.10
CA ILE A 2 8.81 -0.08 -18.67
C ILE A 2 9.59 0.77 -19.69
N ASP A 3 9.39 0.50 -20.98
CA ASP A 3 10.07 1.19 -22.08
C ASP A 3 9.35 2.48 -22.54
N ASP A 4 8.30 2.88 -21.83
CA ASP A 4 7.53 4.09 -22.13
C ASP A 4 7.81 5.17 -21.07
N PRO A 5 8.77 6.06 -21.30
CA PRO A 5 9.14 7.08 -20.32
C PRO A 5 8.06 8.15 -20.10
N GLY A 6 7.07 8.23 -20.98
CA GLY A 6 5.91 9.13 -20.82
C GLY A 6 4.90 8.63 -19.80
N VAL A 7 5.01 7.37 -19.34
CA VAL A 7 4.13 6.79 -18.33
C VAL A 7 4.85 6.73 -16.99
N GLY A 8 4.34 7.46 -15.99
CA GLY A 8 4.81 7.38 -14.61
C GLY A 8 4.41 6.03 -13.99
N LEU A 9 5.36 5.35 -13.34
CA LEU A 9 5.10 4.13 -12.60
C LEU A 9 5.25 4.40 -11.10
N TYR A 10 4.24 4.03 -10.33
CA TYR A 10 4.20 4.24 -8.89
C TYR A 10 3.91 2.93 -8.17
N GLY A 11 4.69 2.64 -7.13
CA GLY A 11 4.46 1.56 -6.19
C GLY A 11 4.21 2.13 -4.79
N PHE A 12 3.34 1.47 -4.04
CA PHE A 12 3.00 1.91 -2.69
C PHE A 12 3.29 0.80 -1.70
N GLU A 13 4.10 1.12 -0.69
CA GLU A 13 4.54 0.19 0.33
C GLU A 13 3.74 0.37 1.62
N ALA A 14 3.65 -0.66 2.45
CA ALA A 14 2.99 -0.58 3.74
C ALA A 14 3.86 0.16 4.76
N GLU A 15 3.44 1.36 5.12
CA GLU A 15 4.05 2.15 6.19
C GLU A 15 3.63 1.69 7.60
N GLY A 16 2.60 0.83 7.69
CA GLY A 16 2.09 0.35 8.97
C GLY A 16 1.67 1.51 9.87
N ASP A 17 2.25 1.55 11.07
CA ASP A 17 2.05 2.63 12.06
C ASP A 17 2.96 3.85 11.78
N GLY A 18 3.72 3.84 10.70
CA GLY A 18 4.69 4.87 10.33
C GLY A 18 6.14 4.39 10.43
N ILE A 19 6.98 4.73 9.45
CA ILE A 19 8.39 4.33 9.40
C ILE A 19 9.13 4.75 10.67
N ALA A 20 8.87 5.96 11.18
CA ALA A 20 9.52 6.48 12.37
C ALA A 20 9.24 5.68 13.65
N THR A 21 8.20 4.86 13.68
CA THR A 21 7.86 4.01 14.82
C THR A 21 8.66 2.70 14.83
N GLY A 22 9.26 2.33 13.69
CA GLY A 22 9.88 1.04 13.45
C GLY A 22 8.86 -0.08 13.16
N ARG A 23 7.57 0.23 13.14
CA ARG A 23 6.48 -0.73 12.85
C ARG A 23 5.93 -0.50 11.46
N HIS A 24 6.64 -1.01 10.46
CA HIS A 24 6.30 -0.86 9.04
C HIS A 24 6.84 -2.03 8.20
N ALA A 25 6.41 -2.14 6.95
CA ALA A 25 6.91 -3.10 5.96
C ALA A 25 7.45 -2.42 4.69
N ALA A 26 7.72 -1.11 4.75
CA ALA A 26 8.22 -0.32 3.62
C ALA A 26 9.72 -0.58 3.42
N SER A 27 10.07 -1.62 2.66
CA SER A 27 11.45 -2.08 2.50
C SER A 27 12.30 -1.18 1.61
N ILE A 28 11.71 -0.56 0.57
CA ILE A 28 12.42 0.34 -0.35
C ILE A 28 12.66 1.69 0.32
N THR A 29 11.61 2.25 0.94
CA THR A 29 11.65 3.61 1.50
C THR A 29 12.22 3.66 2.92
N GLY A 30 12.08 2.60 3.71
CA GLY A 30 12.51 2.52 5.11
C GLY A 30 13.60 1.49 5.39
N GLY A 31 13.98 0.67 4.42
CA GLY A 31 15.01 -0.36 4.57
C GLY A 31 16.34 -0.01 3.91
N GLY A 32 17.17 -1.01 3.73
CA GLY A 32 18.48 -0.89 3.10
C GLY A 32 18.77 -2.04 2.13
N VAL A 33 19.84 -1.88 1.35
CA VAL A 33 20.27 -2.96 0.43
C VAL A 33 20.80 -4.13 1.24
N GLY A 34 20.25 -5.31 1.00
CA GLY A 34 20.61 -6.54 1.68
C GLY A 34 20.42 -7.77 0.79
N VAL A 35 20.49 -8.94 1.42
CA VAL A 35 20.26 -10.24 0.78
C VAL A 35 19.18 -10.98 1.55
N LEU A 36 18.09 -11.33 0.84
CA LEU A 36 17.00 -12.10 1.38
C LEU A 36 16.65 -13.23 0.40
N HIS A 37 16.50 -14.46 0.89
CA HIS A 37 16.25 -15.65 0.06
C HIS A 37 17.24 -15.81 -1.11
N GLY A 38 18.51 -15.43 -0.94
CA GLY A 38 19.52 -15.50 -1.98
C GLY A 38 19.43 -14.40 -3.05
N MET A 39 18.56 -13.41 -2.87
CA MET A 39 18.40 -12.27 -3.77
C MET A 39 18.98 -11.00 -3.16
N ARG A 40 19.68 -10.22 -3.94
CA ARG A 40 20.00 -8.83 -3.57
C ARG A 40 18.78 -7.98 -3.79
N THR A 41 18.30 -7.33 -2.71
CA THR A 41 17.11 -6.51 -2.74
C THR A 41 17.16 -5.44 -1.63
N TYR A 42 16.06 -4.70 -1.41
CA TYR A 42 15.87 -3.89 -0.22
C TYR A 42 15.25 -4.74 0.89
N VAL A 43 15.77 -4.60 2.10
CA VAL A 43 15.40 -5.41 3.27
C VAL A 43 15.31 -4.53 4.50
N LEU A 44 14.34 -4.80 5.37
CA LEU A 44 14.33 -4.29 6.73
C LEU A 44 15.35 -5.10 7.53
N GLN A 45 16.46 -4.50 7.88
CA GLN A 45 17.57 -5.14 8.57
C GLN A 45 18.25 -4.21 9.56
N ASP A 46 18.85 -4.81 10.60
CA ASP A 46 19.68 -4.09 11.55
C ASP A 46 21.11 -3.87 11.01
N GLU A 47 21.99 -3.28 11.86
CA GLU A 47 23.37 -2.98 11.51
C GLU A 47 24.22 -4.23 11.23
N ASP A 48 23.82 -5.38 11.78
CA ASP A 48 24.47 -6.67 11.57
C ASP A 48 23.89 -7.43 10.36
N GLY A 49 22.91 -6.85 9.65
CA GLY A 49 22.26 -7.43 8.48
C GLY A 49 21.22 -8.49 8.81
N GLN A 50 20.77 -8.56 10.09
CA GLN A 50 19.67 -9.43 10.47
C GLN A 50 18.34 -8.76 10.12
N THR A 51 17.39 -9.54 9.60
CA THR A 51 16.04 -9.04 9.30
C THR A 51 15.34 -8.56 10.56
N ILE A 52 14.73 -7.37 10.45
CA ILE A 52 13.86 -6.80 11.47
C ILE A 52 12.43 -7.24 11.17
N GLU A 53 11.63 -7.45 12.23
CA GLU A 53 10.21 -7.77 12.10
C GLU A 53 9.47 -6.64 11.37
N SER A 54 8.71 -7.02 10.34
CA SER A 54 7.84 -6.09 9.62
C SER A 54 6.49 -5.95 10.30
N HIS A 55 5.73 -4.93 9.92
CA HIS A 55 4.36 -4.73 10.37
C HIS A 55 3.50 -4.07 9.29
N SER A 56 2.35 -4.66 9.02
CA SER A 56 1.27 -4.11 8.20
C SER A 56 -0.05 -4.77 8.57
N ILE A 57 -1.14 -4.02 8.50
CA ILE A 57 -2.50 -4.56 8.55
C ILE A 57 -2.79 -5.50 7.37
N SER A 58 -2.09 -5.32 6.27
CA SER A 58 -2.18 -6.18 5.09
C SER A 58 -1.24 -7.37 5.22
N ALA A 59 -1.80 -8.57 5.36
CA ALA A 59 -1.00 -9.78 5.49
C ALA A 59 -0.06 -10.04 4.29
N GLY A 60 -0.47 -9.63 3.07
CA GLY A 60 0.34 -9.79 1.87
C GLY A 60 1.50 -8.79 1.75
N LEU A 61 1.43 -7.66 2.46
CA LEU A 61 2.49 -6.66 2.51
C LEU A 61 3.34 -6.73 3.79
N ASP A 62 2.92 -7.52 4.78
CA ASP A 62 3.68 -7.72 6.03
C ASP A 62 4.88 -8.64 5.79
N TYR A 63 5.92 -8.08 5.20
CA TYR A 63 7.12 -8.79 4.79
C TYR A 63 8.35 -7.85 4.81
N PRO A 64 9.50 -8.29 5.33
CA PRO A 64 10.65 -7.41 5.55
C PRO A 64 11.51 -7.17 4.30
N GLY A 65 11.03 -7.48 3.12
CA GLY A 65 11.77 -7.33 1.87
C GLY A 65 10.87 -7.15 0.68
N VAL A 66 11.44 -6.90 -0.48
CA VAL A 66 10.72 -6.69 -1.74
C VAL A 66 11.33 -7.50 -2.87
N GLY A 67 10.55 -7.81 -3.89
CA GLY A 67 11.03 -8.54 -5.07
C GLY A 67 12.14 -7.79 -5.82
N PRO A 68 13.11 -8.50 -6.43
CA PRO A 68 14.26 -7.89 -7.08
C PRO A 68 13.90 -7.00 -8.28
N GLU A 69 12.78 -7.24 -8.94
CA GLU A 69 12.29 -6.38 -10.03
C GLU A 69 11.90 -5.00 -9.51
N HIS A 70 11.15 -4.93 -8.39
CA HIS A 70 10.81 -3.67 -7.75
C HIS A 70 12.07 -2.95 -7.22
N ALA A 71 13.00 -3.69 -6.62
CA ALA A 71 14.28 -3.14 -6.17
C ALA A 71 15.07 -2.53 -7.34
N TRP A 72 15.08 -3.19 -8.50
CA TRP A 72 15.73 -2.67 -9.71
C TRP A 72 15.01 -1.43 -10.24
N LEU A 73 13.68 -1.44 -10.37
CA LEU A 73 12.88 -0.29 -10.82
C LEU A 73 13.08 0.93 -9.93
N ALA A 74 13.15 0.73 -8.61
CA ALA A 74 13.47 1.78 -7.65
C ALA A 74 14.90 2.32 -7.85
N SER A 75 15.89 1.43 -7.91
CA SER A 75 17.31 1.79 -8.01
C SER A 75 17.66 2.53 -9.31
N THR A 76 16.92 2.26 -10.39
CA THR A 76 17.09 2.92 -11.70
C THR A 76 16.25 4.19 -11.83
N GLY A 77 15.39 4.50 -10.86
CA GLY A 77 14.46 5.62 -10.92
C GLY A 77 13.34 5.44 -11.95
N ARG A 78 13.12 4.19 -12.44
CA ARG A 78 12.05 3.94 -13.42
C ARG A 78 10.67 3.94 -12.77
N ALA A 79 10.57 3.52 -11.51
CA ALA A 79 9.36 3.60 -10.71
C ALA A 79 9.61 4.37 -9.41
N HIS A 80 8.60 5.11 -8.97
CA HIS A 80 8.59 5.84 -7.72
C HIS A 80 7.88 5.01 -6.66
N TYR A 81 8.47 4.94 -5.46
CA TYR A 81 7.88 4.20 -4.34
C TYR A 81 7.59 5.15 -3.19
N GLU A 82 6.39 5.07 -2.65
CA GLU A 82 5.94 5.90 -1.54
C GLU A 82 5.26 5.01 -0.47
N PRO A 83 5.47 5.31 0.82
CA PRO A 83 4.83 4.58 1.91
C PRO A 83 3.38 5.04 2.13
N ILE A 84 2.51 4.11 2.50
CA ILE A 84 1.10 4.32 2.84
C ILE A 84 0.84 3.71 4.21
N THR A 85 0.28 4.50 5.13
CA THR A 85 -0.08 4.03 6.47
C THR A 85 -1.26 3.06 6.44
N ASP A 86 -1.39 2.24 7.49
CA ASP A 86 -2.54 1.36 7.66
C ASP A 86 -3.85 2.16 7.69
N VAL A 87 -3.84 3.35 8.30
CA VAL A 87 -5.01 4.26 8.33
C VAL A 87 -5.41 4.70 6.92
N ASP A 88 -4.47 5.22 6.13
CA ASP A 88 -4.76 5.67 4.76
C ASP A 88 -5.27 4.51 3.89
N ALA A 89 -4.70 3.31 4.07
CA ALA A 89 -5.12 2.12 3.33
C ALA A 89 -6.55 1.71 3.70
N MET A 90 -6.90 1.71 4.99
CA MET A 90 -8.24 1.35 5.44
C MET A 90 -9.28 2.41 5.08
N ASP A 91 -8.94 3.69 5.09
CA ASP A 91 -9.80 4.76 4.58
C ASP A 91 -10.11 4.57 3.08
N ALA A 92 -9.11 4.20 2.29
CA ALA A 92 -9.29 3.89 0.88
C ALA A 92 -10.09 2.60 0.65
N PHE A 93 -9.92 1.58 1.50
CA PHE A 93 -10.72 0.37 1.49
C PHE A 93 -12.21 0.69 1.70
N GLU A 94 -12.52 1.50 2.71
CA GLU A 94 -13.89 1.93 2.99
C GLU A 94 -14.47 2.77 1.84
N LEU A 95 -13.68 3.70 1.31
CA LEU A 95 -14.09 4.58 0.21
C LEU A 95 -14.52 3.75 -1.02
N ILE A 96 -13.67 2.86 -1.51
CA ILE A 96 -13.96 2.02 -2.69
C ILE A 96 -15.17 1.12 -2.42
N THR A 97 -15.27 0.57 -1.22
CA THR A 97 -16.40 -0.28 -0.85
C THR A 97 -17.72 0.49 -0.91
N LYS A 98 -17.75 1.73 -0.40
CA LYS A 98 -18.94 2.56 -0.36
C LYS A 98 -19.32 3.19 -1.71
N THR A 99 -18.31 3.59 -2.50
CA THR A 99 -18.57 4.34 -3.75
C THR A 99 -18.72 3.44 -4.96
N GLU A 100 -17.96 2.35 -5.04
CA GLU A 100 -17.91 1.46 -6.19
C GLU A 100 -18.58 0.10 -5.93
N GLY A 101 -18.91 -0.23 -4.67
CA GLY A 101 -19.44 -1.54 -4.30
C GLY A 101 -18.40 -2.66 -4.44
N ILE A 102 -17.11 -2.32 -4.46
CA ILE A 102 -16.01 -3.27 -4.59
C ILE A 102 -15.37 -3.43 -3.22
N LEU A 103 -15.29 -4.67 -2.73
CA LEU A 103 -14.51 -5.02 -1.55
C LEU A 103 -13.08 -5.37 -1.99
N PRO A 104 -12.13 -4.44 -1.95
CA PRO A 104 -10.76 -4.70 -2.40
C PRO A 104 -10.00 -5.53 -1.39
N ALA A 105 -8.91 -6.17 -1.79
CA ALA A 105 -7.91 -6.63 -0.82
C ALA A 105 -7.23 -5.42 -0.15
N ILE A 106 -6.80 -5.55 1.10
CA ILE A 106 -6.11 -4.45 1.82
C ILE A 106 -4.81 -4.09 1.10
N GLU A 107 -4.13 -5.05 0.46
CA GLU A 107 -2.99 -4.80 -0.42
C GLU A 107 -3.34 -3.79 -1.52
N SER A 108 -4.47 -4.00 -2.19
CA SER A 108 -4.93 -3.11 -3.27
C SER A 108 -5.39 -1.76 -2.74
N ALA A 109 -5.91 -1.70 -1.53
CA ALA A 109 -6.30 -0.45 -0.87
C ALA A 109 -5.11 0.49 -0.66
N HIS A 110 -3.90 -0.03 -0.40
CA HIS A 110 -2.66 0.78 -0.40
C HIS A 110 -2.44 1.46 -1.75
N GLY A 111 -2.64 0.73 -2.86
CA GLY A 111 -2.56 1.29 -4.20
C GLY A 111 -3.58 2.39 -4.47
N VAL A 112 -4.82 2.20 -4.00
CA VAL A 112 -5.88 3.22 -4.11
C VAL A 112 -5.57 4.45 -3.27
N ALA A 113 -5.14 4.29 -2.02
CA ALA A 113 -4.72 5.40 -1.16
C ALA A 113 -3.60 6.23 -1.80
N GLY A 114 -2.60 5.54 -2.35
CA GLY A 114 -1.51 6.17 -3.06
C GLY A 114 -1.95 6.91 -4.32
N ALA A 115 -2.85 6.33 -5.11
CA ALA A 115 -3.40 6.96 -6.30
C ALA A 115 -4.21 8.23 -5.95
N LEU A 116 -4.98 8.21 -4.88
CA LEU A 116 -5.71 9.39 -4.38
C LEU A 116 -4.74 10.49 -3.93
N ARG A 117 -3.67 10.13 -3.22
CA ARG A 117 -2.60 11.05 -2.82
C ARG A 117 -1.92 11.66 -4.04
N LEU A 118 -1.53 10.82 -5.01
CA LEU A 118 -0.92 11.25 -6.27
C LEU A 118 -1.83 12.19 -7.06
N GLY A 119 -3.12 11.84 -7.19
CA GLY A 119 -4.10 12.67 -7.92
C GLY A 119 -4.26 14.05 -7.31
N ARG A 120 -4.33 14.17 -5.99
CA ARG A 120 -4.38 15.46 -5.29
C ARG A 120 -3.11 16.28 -5.54
N ARG A 121 -1.94 15.66 -5.40
CA ARG A 121 -0.64 16.31 -5.69
C ARG A 121 -0.56 16.83 -7.13
N LEU A 122 -0.95 16.02 -8.11
CA LEU A 122 -0.94 16.43 -9.51
C LEU A 122 -1.91 17.57 -9.78
N ALA A 123 -3.09 17.57 -9.17
CA ALA A 123 -4.06 18.66 -9.31
C ALA A 123 -3.56 19.99 -8.72
N GLU A 124 -2.78 19.94 -7.65
CA GLU A 124 -2.17 21.12 -7.02
C GLU A 124 -0.97 21.64 -7.82
N GLU A 125 -0.07 20.73 -8.24
CA GLU A 125 1.17 21.10 -8.93
C GLU A 125 0.95 21.45 -10.41
N GLN A 126 -0.04 20.85 -11.04
CA GLN A 126 -0.32 20.95 -12.48
C GLN A 126 -1.83 21.09 -12.73
N PRO A 127 -2.44 22.23 -12.36
CA PRO A 127 -3.90 22.40 -12.41
C PRO A 127 -4.51 22.30 -13.82
N ASP A 128 -3.71 22.52 -14.86
CA ASP A 128 -4.15 22.40 -16.26
C ASP A 128 -3.99 20.97 -16.83
N LEU A 129 -3.42 20.04 -16.03
CA LEU A 129 -3.25 18.64 -16.42
C LEU A 129 -4.52 17.84 -16.06
N GLU A 130 -5.03 17.08 -17.02
CA GLU A 130 -6.04 16.05 -16.78
C GLU A 130 -5.36 14.67 -16.73
N PRO A 131 -4.81 14.26 -15.58
CA PRO A 131 -4.06 13.01 -15.49
C PRO A 131 -4.99 11.81 -15.57
N LEU A 132 -4.59 10.79 -16.33
CA LEU A 132 -5.18 9.47 -16.28
C LEU A 132 -4.37 8.59 -15.33
N ILE A 133 -4.97 8.19 -14.22
CA ILE A 133 -4.34 7.30 -13.24
C ILE A 133 -5.01 5.92 -13.33
N CYS A 134 -4.21 4.91 -13.67
CA CYS A 134 -4.66 3.52 -13.67
C CYS A 134 -4.16 2.82 -12.39
N VAL A 135 -5.07 2.24 -11.62
CA VAL A 135 -4.74 1.47 -10.42
C VAL A 135 -4.94 -0.01 -10.69
N CYS A 136 -3.94 -0.84 -10.37
CA CYS A 136 -4.10 -2.28 -10.38
C CYS A 136 -4.85 -2.75 -9.13
N LEU A 137 -6.13 -3.05 -9.27
CA LEU A 137 -6.95 -3.60 -8.20
C LEU A 137 -6.79 -5.14 -8.20
N SER A 138 -5.68 -5.62 -7.67
CA SER A 138 -5.15 -6.97 -7.89
C SER A 138 -5.72 -8.04 -6.96
N GLY A 139 -6.54 -7.80 -6.05
CA GLY A 139 -7.06 -8.79 -5.11
C GLY A 139 -8.49 -8.50 -4.68
N ARG A 140 -9.09 -9.47 -4.05
CA ARG A 140 -10.44 -9.38 -3.48
C ARG A 140 -10.37 -9.40 -1.96
N GLY A 141 -11.22 -8.61 -1.31
CA GLY A 141 -11.19 -8.39 0.12
C GLY A 141 -11.98 -9.39 0.97
N ASP A 142 -12.55 -10.46 0.38
CA ASP A 142 -13.26 -11.48 1.14
C ASP A 142 -12.38 -12.19 2.18
N LYS A 143 -11.08 -12.28 1.91
CA LYS A 143 -10.07 -12.77 2.88
C LYS A 143 -9.83 -11.81 4.05
N ASP A 144 -10.12 -10.53 3.88
CA ASP A 144 -9.79 -9.44 4.80
C ASP A 144 -10.99 -8.96 5.62
N VAL A 145 -12.17 -9.61 5.45
CA VAL A 145 -13.42 -9.19 6.11
C VAL A 145 -13.28 -9.16 7.63
N SER A 146 -12.65 -10.16 8.23
CA SER A 146 -12.45 -10.20 9.69
C SER A 146 -11.61 -9.02 10.17
N THR A 147 -10.51 -8.72 9.47
CA THR A 147 -9.64 -7.57 9.78
C THR A 147 -10.39 -6.25 9.62
N ALA A 148 -11.19 -6.12 8.55
CA ALA A 148 -11.99 -4.91 8.33
C ALA A 148 -13.07 -4.73 9.39
N LEU A 149 -13.77 -5.79 9.79
CA LEU A 149 -14.76 -5.73 10.86
C LEU A 149 -14.15 -5.29 12.20
N GLU A 150 -12.99 -5.83 12.55
CA GLU A 150 -12.24 -5.44 13.73
C GLU A 150 -11.79 -3.97 13.65
N TRP A 151 -11.22 -3.56 12.52
CA TRP A 151 -10.73 -2.20 12.31
C TRP A 151 -11.83 -1.16 12.44
N PHE A 152 -12.99 -1.40 11.82
CA PHE A 152 -14.12 -0.46 11.84
C PHE A 152 -15.02 -0.61 13.06
N GLY A 153 -14.72 -1.53 13.99
CA GLY A 153 -15.47 -1.73 15.21
C GLY A 153 -16.85 -2.37 14.99
N PHE A 154 -17.02 -3.14 13.92
CA PHE A 154 -18.24 -3.91 13.69
C PHE A 154 -18.19 -5.19 14.53
N ASP A 155 -18.81 -5.17 15.70
CA ASP A 155 -18.87 -6.30 16.63
C ASP A 155 -19.90 -7.39 16.26
N GLY A 156 -20.53 -7.26 15.10
CA GLY A 156 -21.56 -8.18 14.59
C GLY A 156 -22.93 -8.04 15.24
N THR A 157 -23.12 -7.06 16.12
CA THR A 157 -24.46 -6.69 16.57
C THR A 157 -25.16 -5.91 15.44
N PRO A 158 -26.33 -6.36 14.97
CA PRO A 158 -27.09 -5.59 13.99
C PRO A 158 -27.42 -4.21 14.59
N ASP A 159 -27.08 -3.14 13.89
CA ASP A 159 -27.53 -1.81 14.26
C ASP A 159 -29.06 -1.78 14.14
N GLU A 160 -29.76 -1.85 15.29
CA GLU A 160 -31.22 -1.81 15.35
C GLU A 160 -31.79 -0.48 14.81
N THR A 161 -30.94 0.50 14.50
CA THR A 161 -31.36 1.79 13.95
C THR A 161 -31.53 1.79 12.41
N VAL A 162 -31.10 0.74 11.70
CA VAL A 162 -31.24 0.57 10.23
C VAL A 162 -32.47 -0.29 9.87
N GLY A 163 -33.46 -0.34 10.71
CA GLY A 163 -34.74 -1.00 10.49
C GLY A 163 -35.80 -0.06 9.95
N GLY A 164 -35.87 0.11 8.64
CA GLY A 164 -36.93 0.91 8.02
C GLY A 164 -36.87 0.89 6.49
N PHE A 165 -37.27 -0.23 5.89
CA PHE A 165 -37.79 -0.28 4.52
C PHE A 165 -39.25 -0.70 4.56
#